data_3871e45cdd5d88471ef24bece37b1259
#
_entry.id   3871e45cdd5d88471ef24bece37b1259
#
_cell.length_a   1.000
_cell.length_b   1.000
_cell.length_c   1.000
_cell.angle_alpha   90.00
_cell.angle_beta   90.00
_cell.angle_gamma   90.00
#
_symmetry.space_group_name_H-M   'P 1'
#
loop_
_entity.id
_entity.type
_entity.pdbx_description
1 polymer ?
#
loop_
_entity_poly.entity_id
_entity_poly.type
_entity_poly.pdbx_seq_one_letter_code
_entity_poly.pdbx_strand_id
1 'polypeptide(L)'
;MILRSRLLRAVLFDQEDIRIEEAPIPEILPEEVLVKNKVSTTCGTDVKNYKRGYPLLKPPHLFGHEFSGEIVEVGSMVKGFKEGDRVAVHNTAPCNRCYYCKNGQESLCESLTFNRGTYAEFVKVPAPIVQQNMFVLPDSMNHKTASLLEPFSCAVYGIEECEIHLGDTIVINGAGPILSLIHISEP
;
A
#
# COMPACT_ATOMS: atom_id res chain seq x y z
N MET A 1 -18.96 -12.86 8.31
CA MET A 1 -18.83 -14.27 7.90
C MET A 1 -18.57 -14.32 6.40
N ILE A 2 -17.39 -14.77 5.98
CA ILE A 2 -17.04 -14.90 4.55
C ILE A 2 -17.74 -16.14 4.03
N LEU A 3 -18.77 -15.97 3.19
CA LEU A 3 -19.53 -17.08 2.59
C LEU A 3 -18.83 -17.71 1.36
N ARG A 4 -17.75 -17.09 0.87
CA ARG A 4 -17.00 -17.58 -0.28
C ARG A 4 -15.64 -18.11 0.19
N SER A 5 -15.22 -19.24 -0.33
CA SER A 5 -13.89 -19.83 -0.08
C SER A 5 -12.81 -19.34 -1.07
N ARG A 6 -13.21 -18.57 -2.09
CA ARG A 6 -12.35 -18.11 -3.19
C ARG A 6 -12.55 -16.62 -3.47
N LEU A 7 -11.51 -16.01 -4.03
CA LEU A 7 -11.45 -14.60 -4.43
C LEU A 7 -10.99 -14.47 -5.88
N LEU A 8 -11.33 -13.36 -6.52
CA LEU A 8 -10.72 -12.92 -7.77
C LEU A 8 -9.54 -11.99 -7.49
N ARG A 9 -8.43 -12.18 -8.23
CA ARG A 9 -7.23 -11.37 -8.14
C ARG A 9 -6.56 -11.17 -9.50
N ALA A 10 -5.89 -10.05 -9.70
CA ALA A 10 -5.07 -9.79 -10.87
C ALA A 10 -3.64 -10.29 -10.66
N VAL A 11 -3.13 -11.00 -11.65
CA VAL A 11 -1.76 -11.53 -11.69
C VAL A 11 -1.08 -11.07 -12.97
N LEU A 12 0.10 -10.50 -12.86
CA LEU A 12 0.96 -10.20 -14.00
C LEU A 12 1.76 -11.47 -14.33
N PHE A 13 1.44 -12.10 -15.46
CA PHE A 13 2.08 -13.34 -15.91
C PHE A 13 3.32 -13.10 -16.75
N ASP A 14 3.33 -11.98 -17.50
CA ASP A 14 4.45 -11.49 -18.27
C ASP A 14 4.23 -10.00 -18.60
N GLN A 15 5.17 -9.36 -19.30
CA GLN A 15 4.97 -8.01 -19.82
C GLN A 15 3.70 -7.96 -20.67
N GLU A 16 2.85 -6.97 -20.39
CA GLU A 16 1.56 -6.75 -21.05
C GLU A 16 0.54 -7.90 -20.93
N ASP A 17 0.80 -8.89 -20.03
CA ASP A 17 -0.10 -10.03 -19.79
C ASP A 17 -0.59 -10.03 -18.33
N ILE A 18 -1.68 -9.32 -18.06
CA ILE A 18 -2.43 -9.39 -16.79
C ILE A 18 -3.63 -10.29 -16.98
N ARG A 19 -3.80 -11.25 -16.07
CA ARG A 19 -4.94 -12.16 -16.04
C ARG A 19 -5.66 -12.07 -14.72
N ILE A 20 -6.99 -12.19 -14.78
CA ILE A 20 -7.81 -12.38 -13.58
C ILE A 20 -7.91 -13.87 -13.33
N GLU A 21 -7.51 -14.29 -12.15
CA GLU A 21 -7.62 -15.67 -11.71
C GLU A 21 -8.42 -15.80 -10.43
N GLU A 22 -9.02 -16.95 -10.24
CA GLU A 22 -9.69 -17.34 -9.03
C GLU A 22 -8.73 -18.11 -8.12
N ALA A 23 -8.59 -17.68 -6.87
CA ALA A 23 -7.70 -18.28 -5.90
C ALA A 23 -8.41 -18.53 -4.56
N PRO A 24 -7.92 -19.40 -3.69
CA PRO A 24 -8.42 -19.49 -2.32
C PRO A 24 -8.18 -18.16 -1.57
N ILE A 25 -9.11 -17.80 -0.68
CA ILE A 25 -8.89 -16.70 0.25
C ILE A 25 -7.69 -17.04 1.13
N PRO A 26 -6.69 -16.14 1.28
CA PRO A 26 -5.51 -16.45 2.06
C PRO A 26 -5.83 -16.60 3.54
N GLU A 27 -5.30 -17.63 4.17
CA GLU A 27 -5.32 -17.79 5.62
C GLU A 27 -4.37 -16.77 6.25
N ILE A 28 -4.78 -16.17 7.38
CA ILE A 28 -3.97 -15.23 8.14
C ILE A 28 -3.23 -15.93 9.28
N LEU A 29 -2.06 -15.39 9.63
CA LEU A 29 -1.33 -15.75 10.83
C LEU A 29 -1.87 -14.96 12.06
N PRO A 30 -1.49 -15.34 13.29
CA PRO A 30 -1.98 -14.66 14.50
C PRO A 30 -1.72 -13.15 14.55
N GLU A 31 -0.71 -12.64 13.87
CA GLU A 31 -0.33 -11.22 13.84
C GLU A 31 -0.79 -10.49 12.56
N GLU A 32 -1.50 -11.17 11.67
CA GLU A 32 -1.94 -10.65 10.38
C GLU A 32 -3.42 -10.27 10.38
N VAL A 33 -3.84 -9.55 9.35
CA VAL A 33 -5.23 -9.11 9.15
C VAL A 33 -5.66 -9.41 7.72
N LEU A 34 -6.91 -9.84 7.53
CA LEU A 34 -7.53 -9.96 6.22
C LEU A 34 -8.45 -8.76 5.98
N VAL A 35 -8.21 -8.05 4.90
CA VAL A 35 -8.99 -6.88 4.49
C VAL A 35 -9.79 -7.18 3.23
N LYS A 36 -11.10 -6.97 3.27
CA LYS A 36 -11.96 -6.94 2.08
C LYS A 36 -11.70 -5.63 1.37
N ASN A 37 -11.11 -5.70 0.19
CA ASN A 37 -10.79 -4.53 -0.61
C ASN A 37 -12.06 -3.79 -1.08
N LYS A 38 -12.05 -2.48 -0.96
CA LYS A 38 -13.15 -1.61 -1.45
C LYS A 38 -12.70 -0.74 -2.62
N VAL A 39 -11.47 -0.25 -2.57
CA VAL A 39 -10.89 0.62 -3.62
C VAL A 39 -9.39 0.34 -3.70
N SER A 40 -8.91 0.11 -4.91
CA SER A 40 -7.49 0.17 -5.26
C SER A 40 -7.26 1.23 -6.31
N THR A 41 -6.15 1.95 -6.21
CA THR A 41 -5.70 2.93 -7.20
C THR A 41 -4.55 2.38 -8.05
N THR A 42 -4.25 3.04 -9.15
CA THR A 42 -3.21 2.63 -10.08
C THR A 42 -2.06 3.62 -10.06
N CYS A 43 -0.90 3.17 -9.68
CA CYS A 43 0.34 3.93 -9.68
C CYS A 43 1.02 3.92 -11.05
N GLY A 44 1.83 4.95 -11.34
CA GLY A 44 2.73 4.93 -12.48
C GLY A 44 3.72 3.76 -12.47
N THR A 45 4.07 3.25 -11.28
CA THR A 45 4.88 2.04 -11.10
C THR A 45 4.17 0.79 -11.62
N ASP A 46 2.85 0.68 -11.44
CA ASP A 46 2.06 -0.44 -11.98
C ASP A 46 2.08 -0.42 -13.51
N VAL A 47 1.88 0.76 -14.12
CA VAL A 47 1.94 0.94 -15.58
C VAL A 47 3.34 0.61 -16.12
N LYS A 48 4.39 1.06 -15.43
CA LYS A 48 5.78 0.75 -15.79
C LYS A 48 6.06 -0.75 -15.69
N ASN A 49 5.63 -1.39 -14.60
CA ASN A 49 5.78 -2.82 -14.38
C ASN A 49 5.05 -3.63 -15.47
N TYR A 50 3.82 -3.27 -15.79
CA TYR A 50 3.06 -3.88 -16.88
C TYR A 50 3.80 -3.81 -18.22
N LYS A 51 4.29 -2.61 -18.60
CA LYS A 51 4.89 -2.38 -19.92
C LYS A 51 6.33 -2.85 -20.07
N ARG A 52 7.13 -2.81 -19.00
CA ARG A 52 8.59 -2.98 -19.06
C ARG A 52 9.15 -3.97 -18.05
N GLY A 53 8.28 -4.53 -17.19
CA GLY A 53 8.70 -5.31 -16.03
C GLY A 53 9.28 -4.42 -14.91
N TYR A 54 9.57 -5.05 -13.78
CA TYR A 54 10.17 -4.41 -12.63
C TYR A 54 11.34 -5.25 -12.10
N PRO A 55 12.55 -4.69 -11.94
CA PRO A 55 13.77 -5.47 -11.66
C PRO A 55 13.68 -6.37 -10.41
N LEU A 56 12.90 -5.92 -9.40
CA LEU A 56 12.72 -6.63 -8.13
C LEU A 56 11.56 -7.66 -8.16
N LEU A 57 10.79 -7.73 -9.26
CA LEU A 57 9.61 -8.58 -9.37
C LEU A 57 9.65 -9.36 -10.68
N LYS A 58 9.90 -10.66 -10.55
CA LYS A 58 9.81 -11.56 -11.71
C LYS A 58 8.39 -12.10 -11.85
N PRO A 59 7.77 -12.03 -13.04
CA PRO A 59 6.50 -12.70 -13.30
C PRO A 59 6.61 -14.24 -13.13
N PRO A 60 5.51 -14.92 -12.76
CA PRO A 60 4.21 -14.33 -12.40
C PRO A 60 4.21 -13.78 -10.98
N HIS A 61 3.52 -12.64 -10.76
CA HIS A 61 3.33 -12.09 -9.41
C HIS A 61 1.99 -11.34 -9.27
N LEU A 62 1.53 -11.21 -8.04
CA LEU A 62 0.34 -10.42 -7.69
C LEU A 62 0.54 -8.94 -8.02
N PHE A 63 -0.53 -8.27 -8.49
CA PHE A 63 -0.47 -6.92 -9.03
C PHE A 63 -1.19 -5.90 -8.14
N GLY A 64 -0.74 -4.63 -8.17
CA GLY A 64 -1.26 -3.54 -7.34
C GLY A 64 -0.62 -3.43 -5.96
N HIS A 65 -0.62 -2.21 -5.39
CA HIS A 65 -0.01 -1.93 -4.08
C HIS A 65 -0.68 -0.78 -3.29
N GLU A 66 -1.67 -0.11 -3.86
CA GLU A 66 -2.43 0.98 -3.23
C GLU A 66 -3.85 0.53 -2.97
N PHE A 67 -4.36 0.63 -1.73
CA PHE A 67 -5.74 0.23 -1.44
C PHE A 67 -6.28 0.74 -0.12
N SER A 68 -7.60 0.68 0.00
CA SER A 68 -8.35 0.85 1.24
C SER A 68 -9.51 -0.14 1.29
N GLY A 69 -9.84 -0.64 2.47
CA GLY A 69 -10.86 -1.65 2.63
C GLY A 69 -11.41 -1.75 4.05
N GLU A 70 -12.10 -2.84 4.30
CA GLU A 70 -12.74 -3.16 5.57
C GLU A 70 -12.17 -4.47 6.12
N ILE A 71 -11.77 -4.49 7.37
CA ILE A 71 -11.25 -5.69 8.05
C ILE A 71 -12.36 -6.73 8.16
N VAL A 72 -12.09 -7.95 7.71
CA VAL A 72 -13.03 -9.08 7.77
C VAL A 72 -12.54 -10.23 8.64
N GLU A 73 -11.25 -10.25 8.99
CA GLU A 73 -10.66 -11.22 9.90
C GLU A 73 -9.43 -10.62 10.57
N VAL A 74 -9.29 -10.84 11.88
CA VAL A 74 -8.19 -10.31 12.70
C VAL A 74 -7.49 -11.46 13.40
N GLY A 75 -6.17 -11.55 13.23
CA GLY A 75 -5.35 -12.54 13.91
C GLY A 75 -5.37 -12.37 15.43
N SER A 76 -5.29 -13.48 16.16
CA SER A 76 -5.48 -13.52 17.63
C SER A 76 -4.50 -12.68 18.44
N MET A 77 -3.37 -12.31 17.88
CA MET A 77 -2.32 -11.48 18.53
C MET A 77 -2.38 -10.00 18.10
N VAL A 78 -3.21 -9.64 17.14
CA VAL A 78 -3.38 -8.26 16.69
C VAL A 78 -4.08 -7.44 17.76
N LYS A 79 -3.59 -6.22 18.01
CA LYS A 79 -4.17 -5.26 18.95
C LYS A 79 -4.53 -3.97 18.24
N GLY A 80 -5.59 -3.29 18.69
CA GLY A 80 -6.00 -1.98 18.19
C GLY A 80 -6.86 -2.02 16.93
N PHE A 81 -7.15 -3.20 16.39
CA PHE A 81 -8.02 -3.39 15.23
C PHE A 81 -9.08 -4.45 15.51
N LYS A 82 -10.23 -4.33 14.83
CA LYS A 82 -11.36 -5.29 14.92
C LYS A 82 -12.01 -5.47 13.55
N GLU A 83 -12.75 -6.55 13.41
CA GLU A 83 -13.62 -6.77 12.25
C GLU A 83 -14.61 -5.60 12.09
N GLY A 84 -14.81 -5.17 10.83
CA GLY A 84 -15.62 -4.04 10.46
C GLY A 84 -14.87 -2.70 10.46
N ASP A 85 -13.64 -2.62 10.99
CA ASP A 85 -12.84 -1.39 10.88
C ASP A 85 -12.53 -1.08 9.42
N ARG A 86 -12.75 0.17 9.04
CA ARG A 86 -12.38 0.73 7.75
C ARG A 86 -10.94 1.18 7.81
N VAL A 87 -10.10 0.69 6.91
CA VAL A 87 -8.65 0.92 6.97
C VAL A 87 -8.05 1.40 5.66
N ALA A 88 -7.00 2.21 5.76
CA ALA A 88 -6.01 2.44 4.73
C ALA A 88 -4.69 1.77 5.13
N VAL A 89 -3.99 1.24 4.15
CA VAL A 89 -2.78 0.44 4.38
C VAL A 89 -1.67 0.92 3.45
N HIS A 90 -0.55 1.31 4.03
CA HIS A 90 0.66 1.59 3.26
C HIS A 90 1.29 0.26 2.81
N ASN A 91 1.92 0.25 1.65
CA ASN A 91 2.40 -0.98 1.01
C ASN A 91 3.71 -1.53 1.58
N THR A 92 4.38 -0.81 2.49
CA THR A 92 5.66 -1.24 3.07
C THR A 92 5.71 -1.00 4.58
N ALA A 93 6.60 -1.76 5.25
CA ALA A 93 7.01 -1.48 6.63
C ALA A 93 8.50 -1.81 6.82
N PRO A 94 9.29 -0.94 7.46
CA PRO A 94 10.70 -1.17 7.75
C PRO A 94 10.89 -2.19 8.89
N CYS A 95 12.08 -2.78 8.96
CA CYS A 95 12.41 -3.75 10.01
C CYS A 95 12.76 -3.11 11.36
N ASN A 96 12.99 -1.81 11.44
CA ASN A 96 13.34 -0.99 12.60
C ASN A 96 14.62 -1.43 13.37
N ARG A 97 15.45 -2.31 12.79
CA ARG A 97 16.63 -2.87 13.46
C ARG A 97 17.92 -2.84 12.65
N CYS A 98 17.87 -2.71 11.33
CA CYS A 98 19.05 -2.61 10.48
C CYS A 98 19.75 -1.25 10.61
N TYR A 99 20.94 -1.13 10.03
CA TYR A 99 21.72 0.10 10.04
C TYR A 99 20.90 1.31 9.55
N TYR A 100 20.25 1.20 8.42
CA TYR A 100 19.49 2.29 7.82
C TYR A 100 18.32 2.73 8.70
N CYS A 101 17.51 1.80 9.22
CA CYS A 101 16.40 2.13 10.12
C CYS A 101 16.89 2.86 11.40
N LYS A 102 18.03 2.45 11.96
CA LYS A 102 18.58 3.10 13.16
C LYS A 102 19.15 4.50 12.90
N ASN A 103 19.34 4.88 11.65
CA ASN A 103 19.81 6.19 11.24
C ASN A 103 18.73 7.04 10.55
N GLY A 104 17.43 6.71 10.70
CA GLY A 104 16.33 7.48 10.12
C GLY A 104 16.22 7.35 8.60
N GLN A 105 16.72 6.27 8.03
CA GLN A 105 16.71 6.00 6.58
C GLN A 105 15.90 4.75 6.27
N GLU A 106 14.67 4.70 6.76
CA GLU A 106 13.78 3.52 6.66
C GLU A 106 13.48 3.12 5.22
N SER A 107 13.49 4.06 4.28
CA SER A 107 13.34 3.81 2.85
C SER A 107 14.45 2.92 2.26
N LEU A 108 15.62 2.86 2.91
CA LEU A 108 16.76 2.01 2.57
C LEU A 108 16.83 0.73 3.41
N CYS A 109 15.75 0.36 4.10
CA CYS A 109 15.72 -0.81 4.97
C CYS A 109 16.16 -2.09 4.24
N GLU A 110 17.12 -2.83 4.82
CA GLU A 110 17.66 -4.08 4.26
C GLU A 110 16.64 -5.23 4.24
N SER A 111 15.58 -5.14 5.05
CA SER A 111 14.53 -6.15 5.19
C SER A 111 13.16 -5.49 5.17
N LEU A 112 12.90 -4.70 4.12
CA LEU A 112 11.61 -4.02 3.94
C LEU A 112 10.51 -5.05 3.66
N THR A 113 9.46 -5.05 4.47
CA THR A 113 8.27 -5.86 4.23
C THR A 113 7.39 -5.16 3.19
N PHE A 114 6.88 -5.92 2.22
CA PHE A 114 5.97 -5.41 1.19
C PHE A 114 4.60 -6.05 1.30
N ASN A 115 3.54 -5.26 1.12
CA ASN A 115 2.20 -5.71 0.82
C ASN A 115 1.90 -5.46 -0.66
N ARG A 116 1.65 -6.51 -1.41
CA ARG A 116 1.38 -6.47 -2.85
C ARG A 116 0.15 -7.31 -3.18
N GLY A 117 -0.40 -7.11 -4.39
CA GLY A 117 -1.57 -7.87 -4.82
C GLY A 117 -2.87 -7.22 -4.38
N THR A 118 -2.90 -5.90 -4.37
CA THR A 118 -4.08 -5.15 -3.94
C THR A 118 -5.20 -5.13 -4.99
N TYR A 119 -4.92 -5.54 -6.25
CA TYR A 119 -5.98 -5.80 -7.22
C TYR A 119 -6.59 -7.19 -7.00
N ALA A 120 -7.18 -7.36 -5.82
CA ALA A 120 -7.84 -8.57 -5.36
C ALA A 120 -9.06 -8.22 -4.49
N GLU A 121 -10.05 -9.11 -4.40
CA GLU A 121 -11.23 -8.89 -3.54
C GLU A 121 -10.87 -8.89 -2.05
N PHE A 122 -9.84 -9.66 -1.67
CA PHE A 122 -9.31 -9.72 -0.30
C PHE A 122 -7.80 -9.61 -0.31
N VAL A 123 -7.26 -8.86 0.63
CA VAL A 123 -5.83 -8.61 0.79
C VAL A 123 -5.40 -9.01 2.19
N LYS A 124 -4.44 -9.93 2.28
CA LYS A 124 -3.78 -10.26 3.55
C LYS A 124 -2.72 -9.22 3.85
N VAL A 125 -2.79 -8.60 5.02
CA VAL A 125 -1.84 -7.57 5.47
C VAL A 125 -0.82 -8.21 6.42
N PRO A 126 0.48 -8.19 6.09
CA PRO A 126 1.54 -8.77 6.92
C PRO A 126 1.70 -8.06 8.26
N ALA A 127 2.10 -8.80 9.29
CA ALA A 127 2.29 -8.31 10.66
C ALA A 127 3.10 -7.00 10.79
N PRO A 128 4.24 -6.79 10.14
CA PRO A 128 4.99 -5.52 10.25
C PRO A 128 4.19 -4.32 9.75
N ILE A 129 3.35 -4.50 8.72
CA ILE A 129 2.50 -3.45 8.17
C ILE A 129 1.30 -3.19 9.08
N VAL A 130 0.67 -4.25 9.61
CA VAL A 130 -0.40 -4.11 10.62
C VAL A 130 0.07 -3.28 11.81
N GLN A 131 1.30 -3.51 12.28
CA GLN A 131 1.84 -2.85 13.46
C GLN A 131 2.27 -1.41 13.24
N GLN A 132 2.65 -1.04 12.02
CA GLN A 132 3.33 0.24 11.75
C GLN A 132 2.56 1.13 10.78
N ASN A 133 1.94 0.55 9.75
CA ASN A 133 1.51 1.27 8.56
C ASN A 133 0.08 0.89 8.10
N MET A 134 -0.77 0.46 9.03
CA MET A 134 -2.21 0.29 8.84
C MET A 134 -2.97 1.27 9.76
N PHE A 135 -3.93 1.99 9.22
CA PHE A 135 -4.62 3.09 9.91
C PHE A 135 -6.13 2.94 9.79
N VAL A 136 -6.85 3.09 10.92
CA VAL A 136 -8.31 3.16 10.93
C VAL A 136 -8.74 4.50 10.35
N LEU A 137 -9.72 4.48 9.45
CA LEU A 137 -10.22 5.69 8.81
C LEU A 137 -11.14 6.47 9.74
N PRO A 138 -11.03 7.81 9.77
CA PRO A 138 -12.05 8.67 10.35
C PRO A 138 -13.41 8.45 9.65
N ASP A 139 -14.52 8.64 10.37
CA ASP A 139 -15.87 8.45 9.83
C ASP A 139 -16.14 9.32 8.59
N SER A 140 -15.56 10.51 8.54
CA SER A 140 -15.68 11.47 7.41
C SER A 140 -14.90 11.07 6.16
N MET A 141 -13.93 10.14 6.26
CA MET A 141 -13.08 9.75 5.12
C MET A 141 -13.69 8.57 4.36
N ASN A 142 -13.79 8.68 3.05
CA ASN A 142 -14.22 7.59 2.18
C ASN A 142 -13.04 6.75 1.67
N HIS A 143 -13.30 5.53 1.21
CA HIS A 143 -12.27 4.62 0.71
C HIS A 143 -11.51 5.13 -0.52
N LYS A 144 -12.14 5.95 -1.38
CA LYS A 144 -11.46 6.53 -2.56
C LYS A 144 -10.34 7.48 -2.14
N THR A 145 -10.62 8.36 -1.19
CA THR A 145 -9.59 9.24 -0.62
C THR A 145 -8.53 8.45 0.14
N ALA A 146 -8.97 7.49 0.96
CA ALA A 146 -8.08 6.67 1.77
C ALA A 146 -7.13 5.77 0.96
N SER A 147 -7.52 5.33 -0.24
CA SER A 147 -6.65 4.53 -1.11
C SER A 147 -5.43 5.30 -1.65
N LEU A 148 -5.45 6.64 -1.55
CA LEU A 148 -4.32 7.50 -1.90
C LEU A 148 -3.26 7.64 -0.79
N LEU A 149 -3.39 6.93 0.33
CA LEU A 149 -2.44 7.02 1.46
C LEU A 149 -1.00 6.79 1.00
N GLU A 150 -0.76 5.74 0.21
CA GLU A 150 0.59 5.40 -0.23
C GLU A 150 1.21 6.47 -1.13
N PRO A 151 0.59 6.89 -2.26
CA PRO A 151 1.18 7.93 -3.09
C PRO A 151 1.25 9.30 -2.38
N PHE A 152 0.32 9.60 -1.46
CA PHE A 152 0.37 10.81 -0.66
C PHE A 152 1.55 10.81 0.30
N SER A 153 1.85 9.68 0.96
CA SER A 153 3.03 9.56 1.82
C SER A 153 4.34 9.75 1.06
N CYS A 154 4.41 9.28 -0.19
CA CYS A 154 5.56 9.54 -1.06
C CYS A 154 5.72 11.04 -1.38
N ALA A 155 4.61 11.74 -1.62
CA ALA A 155 4.63 13.19 -1.86
C ALA A 155 5.09 13.97 -0.62
N VAL A 156 4.54 13.66 0.55
CA VAL A 156 4.93 14.28 1.83
C VAL A 156 6.41 14.04 2.13
N TYR A 157 6.87 12.80 2.03
CA TYR A 157 8.29 12.47 2.23
C TYR A 157 9.20 13.25 1.27
N GLY A 158 8.81 13.37 -0.01
CA GLY A 158 9.58 14.16 -0.98
C GLY A 158 9.68 15.64 -0.63
N ILE A 159 8.63 16.22 -0.01
CA ILE A 159 8.64 17.61 0.48
C ILE A 159 9.57 17.74 1.69
N GLU A 160 9.46 16.83 2.66
CA GLU A 160 10.31 16.82 3.86
C GLU A 160 11.80 16.74 3.52
N GLU A 161 12.18 15.93 2.53
CA GLU A 161 13.57 15.82 2.05
C GLU A 161 14.09 17.06 1.32
N CYS A 162 13.21 17.99 0.92
CA CYS A 162 13.61 19.24 0.26
C CYS A 162 14.05 20.34 1.23
N GLU A 163 13.90 20.16 2.55
CA GLU A 163 14.28 21.14 3.59
C GLU A 163 13.74 22.55 3.30
N ILE A 164 12.48 22.65 2.91
CA ILE A 164 11.83 23.92 2.51
C ILE A 164 11.64 24.84 3.71
N HIS A 165 12.02 26.10 3.59
CA HIS A 165 11.92 27.11 4.65
C HIS A 165 10.96 28.26 4.28
N LEU A 166 10.47 28.96 5.30
CA LEU A 166 9.62 30.11 5.11
C LEU A 166 10.31 31.20 4.26
N GLY A 167 9.66 31.56 3.17
CA GLY A 167 10.16 32.55 2.19
C GLY A 167 10.86 31.94 0.98
N ASP A 168 11.00 30.63 0.92
CA ASP A 168 11.54 29.95 -0.27
C ASP A 168 10.58 30.02 -1.45
N THR A 169 11.14 30.04 -2.64
CA THR A 169 10.39 29.89 -3.88
C THR A 169 10.59 28.49 -4.43
N ILE A 170 9.50 27.73 -4.59
CA ILE A 170 9.53 26.36 -5.04
C ILE A 170 9.07 26.28 -6.49
N VAL A 171 9.83 25.56 -7.33
CA VAL A 171 9.44 25.22 -8.69
C VAL A 171 9.14 23.73 -8.80
N ILE A 172 7.89 23.40 -9.12
CA ILE A 172 7.46 22.00 -9.34
C ILE A 172 7.34 21.79 -10.85
N ASN A 173 8.18 20.89 -11.40
CA ASN A 173 8.19 20.59 -12.83
C ASN A 173 7.46 19.29 -13.13
N GLY A 174 6.27 19.39 -13.71
CA GLY A 174 5.43 18.27 -14.13
C GLY A 174 3.98 18.40 -13.66
N ALA A 175 3.11 17.48 -14.14
CA ALA A 175 1.68 17.44 -13.84
C ALA A 175 1.17 16.00 -13.60
N GLY A 176 2.03 15.13 -13.06
CA GLY A 176 1.68 13.76 -12.71
C GLY A 176 0.95 13.68 -11.35
N PRO A 177 0.41 12.50 -10.99
CA PRO A 177 -0.33 12.31 -9.74
C PRO A 177 0.45 12.75 -8.49
N ILE A 178 1.72 12.39 -8.36
CA ILE A 178 2.56 12.78 -7.22
C ILE A 178 2.70 14.30 -7.13
N LEU A 179 2.92 14.97 -8.26
CA LEU A 179 3.08 16.43 -8.27
C LEU A 179 1.78 17.16 -7.92
N SER A 180 0.62 16.59 -8.31
CA SER A 180 -0.67 17.10 -7.86
C SER A 180 -0.84 16.95 -6.34
N LEU A 181 -0.38 15.84 -5.76
CA LEU A 181 -0.40 15.62 -4.32
C LEU A 181 0.55 16.55 -3.57
N ILE A 182 1.71 16.91 -4.15
CA ILE A 182 2.62 17.93 -3.60
C ILE A 182 1.91 19.29 -3.53
N HIS A 183 1.23 19.72 -4.58
CA HIS A 183 0.46 20.97 -4.56
C HIS A 183 -0.67 20.98 -3.54
N ILE A 184 -1.20 19.82 -3.15
CA ILE A 184 -2.23 19.70 -2.10
C ILE A 184 -1.59 19.80 -0.71
N SER A 185 -0.38 19.25 -0.54
CA SER A 185 0.33 19.23 0.75
C SER A 185 0.93 20.58 1.10
N GLU A 186 1.40 21.31 0.09
CA GLU A 186 2.06 22.63 0.20
C GLU A 186 1.40 23.61 -0.78
N PRO A 187 0.21 24.16 -0.44
CA PRO A 187 -0.56 25.07 -1.29
C PRO A 187 0.05 26.47 -1.39
#